data_a88288eeae98d430763e972a6347084a
#
_entry.id   a88288eeae98d430763e972a6347084a
#
_cell.length_a   1.000
_cell.length_b   1.000
_cell.length_c   1.000
_cell.angle_alpha   90.00
_cell.angle_beta   90.00
_cell.angle_gamma   90.00
#
_symmetry.space_group_name_H-M   'P 1'
#
loop_
_entity.id
_entity.type
_entity.pdbx_description
1 polymer ?
#
loop_
_entity_poly.entity_id
_entity_poly.type
_entity_poly.pdbx_seq_one_letter_code
_entity_poly.pdbx_strand_id
1 'polypeptide(L)'
;MDHQGRNILYHYTDFQAVDGILRQAQLRVNNVLRMNDSAEMRHFMNRLCTAVAERLEGDEERAGQVRQLFQEELKKEYSAFAACFSFHRDDAAQWERYGNRGRGVCIAFRREHLEKIAVGALSLQMVFYQNDMAGHPMVEVFYNLLKRGADLAGEEVQRAMNDAWACSVSFKHPSFRSEYEMRLVVSPFEKEDLNVQPCYHVSKERIKKYYPLDLKAMCQRIGIGLEDLVTELIIGPDSTQSVAIFQDYLRDHGLNRLAERVSLSDCPLRVRV
;
A
#
# COMPACT_ATOMS: atom_id res chain seq x y z
N MET A 1 4.38 18.25 17.84
CA MET A 1 4.29 17.47 16.59
C MET A 1 2.91 17.69 16.01
N ASP A 2 2.88 18.29 14.85
CA ASP A 2 1.67 18.84 14.23
C ASP A 2 0.67 17.74 13.86
N HIS A 3 -0.48 17.72 14.52
CA HIS A 3 -1.57 16.77 14.23
C HIS A 3 -2.21 16.99 12.84
N GLN A 4 -2.02 18.16 12.24
CA GLN A 4 -2.55 18.48 10.90
C GLN A 4 -1.83 17.70 9.79
N GLY A 5 -0.54 17.41 9.90
CA GLY A 5 0.23 16.66 8.90
C GLY A 5 -0.17 15.19 8.72
N ARG A 6 -0.95 14.61 9.67
CA ARG A 6 -1.38 13.20 9.58
C ARG A 6 -2.73 12.99 8.88
N ASN A 7 -3.41 14.06 8.50
CA ASN A 7 -4.73 13.98 7.86
C ASN A 7 -4.67 13.90 6.33
N ILE A 8 -3.49 14.07 5.76
CA ILE A 8 -3.25 14.01 4.31
C ILE A 8 -2.25 12.89 4.01
N LEU A 9 -2.52 12.17 2.92
CA LEU A 9 -1.67 11.13 2.38
C LEU A 9 -1.27 11.49 0.96
N TYR A 10 -0.01 11.31 0.63
CA TYR A 10 0.61 11.75 -0.62
C TYR A 10 0.93 10.58 -1.52
N HIS A 11 0.42 10.59 -2.74
CA HIS A 11 0.67 9.56 -3.76
C HIS A 11 1.52 10.15 -4.87
N TYR A 12 2.77 9.75 -4.93
CA TYR A 12 3.72 10.17 -5.97
C TYR A 12 3.58 9.28 -7.19
N THR A 13 3.47 9.89 -8.38
CA THR A 13 3.19 9.16 -9.60
C THR A 13 3.62 9.94 -10.86
N ASP A 14 3.33 9.40 -12.04
CA ASP A 14 3.50 10.07 -13.32
C ASP A 14 2.20 10.70 -13.84
N PHE A 15 2.27 11.51 -14.90
CA PHE A 15 1.11 12.16 -15.51
C PHE A 15 0.12 11.17 -16.14
N GLN A 16 0.57 9.99 -16.59
CA GLN A 16 -0.34 8.97 -17.13
C GLN A 16 -1.22 8.40 -16.03
N ALA A 17 -0.66 8.15 -14.84
CA ALA A 17 -1.43 7.71 -13.70
C ALA A 17 -2.36 8.82 -13.15
N VAL A 18 -1.92 10.09 -13.19
CA VAL A 18 -2.76 11.26 -12.88
C VAL A 18 -4.01 11.28 -13.78
N ASP A 19 -3.87 11.09 -15.10
CA ASP A 19 -5.01 11.00 -16.02
C ASP A 19 -5.96 9.86 -15.62
N GLY A 20 -5.44 8.70 -15.28
CA GLY A 20 -6.23 7.57 -14.79
C GLY A 20 -6.99 7.90 -13.49
N ILE A 21 -6.33 8.53 -12.52
CA ILE A 21 -6.91 8.85 -11.21
C ILE A 21 -7.93 9.98 -11.31
N LEU A 22 -7.63 11.05 -12.04
CA LEU A 22 -8.45 12.25 -12.05
C LEU A 22 -9.54 12.22 -13.13
N ARG A 23 -9.20 11.93 -14.39
CA ARG A 23 -10.16 11.90 -15.49
C ARG A 23 -11.01 10.63 -15.51
N GLN A 24 -10.38 9.47 -15.31
CA GLN A 24 -11.08 8.18 -15.32
C GLN A 24 -11.61 7.79 -13.95
N ALA A 25 -11.26 8.54 -12.89
CA ALA A 25 -11.54 8.26 -11.49
C ALA A 25 -11.13 6.84 -11.07
N GLN A 26 -10.01 6.34 -11.59
CA GLN A 26 -9.51 4.99 -11.33
C GLN A 26 -8.19 5.01 -10.56
N LEU A 27 -8.18 4.49 -9.35
CA LEU A 27 -6.95 4.22 -8.59
C LEU A 27 -6.52 2.77 -8.82
N ARG A 28 -5.30 2.55 -9.31
CA ARG A 28 -4.77 1.21 -9.52
C ARG A 28 -4.16 0.68 -8.23
N VAL A 29 -4.66 -0.47 -7.75
CA VAL A 29 -3.96 -1.26 -6.73
C VAL A 29 -3.11 -2.30 -7.44
N ASN A 30 -1.80 -2.19 -7.28
CA ASN A 30 -0.81 -3.00 -7.98
C ASN A 30 -0.41 -4.23 -7.15
N ASN A 31 0.01 -5.31 -7.82
CA ASN A 31 0.50 -6.50 -7.14
C ASN A 31 1.77 -6.17 -6.32
N VAL A 32 1.70 -6.36 -5.00
CA VAL A 32 2.78 -6.04 -4.06
C VAL A 32 4.04 -6.87 -4.33
N LEU A 33 3.89 -8.14 -4.73
CA LEU A 33 5.04 -9.01 -5.08
C LEU A 33 5.83 -8.54 -6.30
N ARG A 34 5.29 -7.61 -7.08
CA ARG A 34 5.91 -7.03 -8.28
C ARG A 34 6.33 -5.57 -8.09
N MET A 35 6.20 -5.04 -6.86
CA MET A 35 6.73 -3.75 -6.46
C MET A 35 8.23 -3.87 -6.14
N ASN A 36 8.85 -2.81 -5.66
CA ASN A 36 10.31 -2.74 -5.51
C ASN A 36 10.89 -3.73 -4.48
N ASP A 37 10.05 -4.34 -3.65
CA ASP A 37 10.49 -5.32 -2.66
C ASP A 37 9.59 -6.57 -2.65
N SER A 38 9.93 -7.52 -3.52
CA SER A 38 9.24 -8.83 -3.61
C SER A 38 9.49 -9.73 -2.39
N ALA A 39 10.43 -9.38 -1.52
CA ALA A 39 10.83 -10.15 -0.36
C ALA A 39 10.04 -9.77 0.91
N GLU A 40 9.33 -8.62 0.93
CA GLU A 40 8.68 -8.09 2.14
C GLU A 40 7.74 -9.10 2.82
N MET A 41 6.78 -9.65 2.09
CA MET A 41 5.82 -10.60 2.66
C MET A 41 6.51 -11.88 3.19
N ARG A 42 7.47 -12.42 2.42
CA ARG A 42 8.24 -13.59 2.83
C ARG A 42 9.13 -13.28 4.03
N HIS A 43 9.69 -12.08 4.08
CA HIS A 43 10.49 -11.62 5.22
C HIS A 43 9.67 -11.59 6.51
N PHE A 44 8.45 -11.03 6.46
CA PHE A 44 7.53 -11.07 7.59
C PHE A 44 7.25 -12.49 8.06
N MET A 45 6.87 -13.39 7.15
CA MET A 45 6.53 -14.79 7.49
C MET A 45 7.71 -15.54 8.10
N ASN A 46 8.93 -15.35 7.58
CA ASN A 46 10.14 -15.93 8.16
C ASN A 46 10.41 -15.39 9.58
N ARG A 47 10.26 -14.10 9.80
CA ARG A 47 10.45 -13.47 11.12
C ARG A 47 9.40 -13.94 12.11
N LEU A 48 8.13 -14.03 11.67
CA LEU A 48 7.05 -14.55 12.50
C LEU A 48 7.31 -16.01 12.91
N CYS A 49 7.71 -16.86 11.95
CA CYS A 49 8.10 -18.24 12.21
C CYS A 49 9.18 -18.34 13.30
N THR A 50 10.25 -17.54 13.16
CA THR A 50 11.36 -17.51 14.14
C THR A 50 10.86 -17.11 15.52
N ALA A 51 10.11 -16.02 15.62
CA ALA A 51 9.61 -15.52 16.91
C ALA A 51 8.62 -16.48 17.60
N VAL A 52 7.76 -17.16 16.82
CA VAL A 52 6.86 -18.19 17.36
C VAL A 52 7.66 -19.41 17.85
N ALA A 53 8.65 -19.87 17.08
CA ALA A 53 9.50 -21.00 17.48
C ALA A 53 10.34 -20.69 18.73
N GLU A 54 10.91 -19.49 18.83
CA GLU A 54 11.63 -19.03 20.03
C GLU A 54 10.72 -18.96 21.26
N ARG A 55 9.46 -18.55 21.10
CA ARG A 55 8.48 -18.48 22.19
C ARG A 55 8.09 -19.88 22.73
N LEU A 56 8.32 -20.92 21.95
CA LEU A 56 8.10 -22.33 22.31
C LEU A 56 9.34 -22.99 22.94
N GLU A 57 10.26 -22.17 23.50
CA GLU A 57 11.45 -22.69 24.20
C GLU A 57 11.08 -23.80 25.19
N GLY A 58 11.77 -24.95 25.07
CA GLY A 58 11.53 -26.18 25.88
C GLY A 58 10.60 -27.22 25.20
N ASP A 59 9.97 -26.90 24.06
CA ASP A 59 9.18 -27.82 23.24
C ASP A 59 9.76 -27.88 21.80
N GLU A 60 10.91 -28.53 21.63
CA GLU A 60 11.63 -28.63 20.35
C GLU A 60 10.83 -29.34 19.27
N GLU A 61 10.01 -30.33 19.65
CA GLU A 61 9.16 -31.06 18.73
C GLU A 61 8.15 -30.08 18.09
N ARG A 62 7.47 -29.30 18.92
CA ARG A 62 6.48 -28.36 18.47
C ARG A 62 7.08 -27.18 17.70
N ALA A 63 8.23 -26.68 18.13
CA ALA A 63 8.98 -25.69 17.38
C ALA A 63 9.39 -26.19 15.98
N GLY A 64 9.76 -27.47 15.87
CA GLY A 64 10.04 -28.14 14.60
C GLY A 64 8.80 -28.21 13.67
N GLN A 65 7.67 -28.61 14.23
CA GLN A 65 6.38 -28.64 13.50
C GLN A 65 5.97 -27.27 12.98
N VAL A 66 6.17 -26.21 13.78
CA VAL A 66 5.91 -24.82 13.37
C VAL A 66 6.79 -24.41 12.19
N ARG A 67 8.10 -24.69 12.27
CA ARG A 67 9.03 -24.38 11.17
C ARG A 67 8.60 -25.08 9.88
N GLN A 68 8.17 -26.34 9.97
CA GLN A 68 7.67 -27.09 8.82
C GLN A 68 6.40 -26.47 8.24
N LEU A 69 5.42 -26.11 9.10
CA LEU A 69 4.18 -25.45 8.68
C LEU A 69 4.47 -24.16 7.89
N PHE A 70 5.32 -23.28 8.43
CA PHE A 70 5.68 -22.04 7.76
C PHE A 70 6.48 -22.26 6.46
N GLN A 71 7.32 -23.31 6.41
CA GLN A 71 8.01 -23.67 5.17
C GLN A 71 7.05 -24.11 4.07
N GLU A 72 6.02 -24.89 4.40
CA GLU A 72 4.98 -25.28 3.44
C GLU A 72 4.16 -24.06 2.97
N GLU A 73 3.80 -23.16 3.89
CA GLU A 73 3.11 -21.91 3.54
C GLU A 73 3.93 -21.00 2.62
N LEU A 74 5.23 -20.91 2.82
CA LEU A 74 6.15 -20.12 1.99
C LEU A 74 6.32 -20.67 0.57
N LYS A 75 5.92 -21.92 0.29
CA LYS A 75 5.86 -22.48 -1.07
C LYS A 75 4.66 -21.97 -1.85
N LYS A 76 3.60 -21.52 -1.16
CA LYS A 76 2.40 -20.96 -1.78
C LYS A 76 2.68 -19.54 -2.29
N GLU A 77 2.08 -19.17 -3.41
CA GLU A 77 2.14 -17.81 -3.95
C GLU A 77 0.84 -17.08 -3.65
N TYR A 78 0.88 -16.14 -2.75
CA TYR A 78 -0.23 -15.24 -2.46
C TYR A 78 -0.03 -13.91 -3.18
N SER A 79 -1.04 -13.47 -3.91
CA SER A 79 -1.05 -12.17 -4.58
C SER A 79 -1.83 -11.17 -3.73
N ALA A 80 -1.13 -10.21 -3.16
CA ALA A 80 -1.72 -9.03 -2.52
C ALA A 80 -1.59 -7.81 -3.44
N PHE A 81 -2.53 -6.89 -3.33
CA PHE A 81 -2.57 -5.69 -4.15
C PHE A 81 -2.70 -4.46 -3.27
N ALA A 82 -1.95 -3.40 -3.60
CA ALA A 82 -1.99 -2.18 -2.84
C ALA A 82 -1.76 -0.93 -3.71
N ALA A 83 -2.31 0.20 -3.23
CA ALA A 83 -1.88 1.52 -3.59
C ALA A 83 -1.16 2.15 -2.39
N CYS A 84 0.01 2.73 -2.65
CA CYS A 84 0.92 3.21 -1.62
C CYS A 84 0.82 4.74 -1.51
N PHE A 85 0.86 5.22 -0.28
CA PHE A 85 0.84 6.64 0.06
C PHE A 85 1.94 6.91 1.09
N SER A 86 2.52 8.10 1.04
CA SER A 86 3.46 8.58 2.07
C SER A 86 2.79 9.64 2.93
N PHE A 87 3.27 9.81 4.16
CA PHE A 87 2.93 10.99 4.98
C PHE A 87 3.80 12.22 4.66
N HIS A 88 4.83 12.03 3.83
CA HIS A 88 5.74 13.10 3.45
C HIS A 88 5.21 13.88 2.24
N ARG A 89 4.92 15.16 2.48
CA ARG A 89 4.63 16.12 1.42
C ARG A 89 5.96 16.59 0.82
N ASP A 90 6.08 16.56 -0.50
CA ASP A 90 7.18 17.17 -1.25
C ASP A 90 8.59 16.69 -0.82
N ASP A 91 8.76 15.36 -0.70
CA ASP A 91 10.01 14.72 -0.24
C ASP A 91 10.88 14.26 -1.40
N ALA A 92 12.18 14.58 -1.35
CA ALA A 92 13.15 14.26 -2.41
C ALA A 92 13.27 12.77 -2.72
N ALA A 93 13.27 11.90 -1.69
CA ALA A 93 13.38 10.46 -1.88
C ALA A 93 12.10 9.88 -2.50
N GLN A 94 10.95 10.43 -2.14
CA GLN A 94 9.67 10.07 -2.75
C GLN A 94 9.61 10.49 -4.23
N TRP A 95 10.06 11.72 -4.54
CA TRP A 95 10.14 12.20 -5.92
C TRP A 95 11.05 11.33 -6.79
N GLU A 96 12.22 10.97 -6.28
CA GLU A 96 13.18 10.17 -7.03
C GLU A 96 12.63 8.76 -7.32
N ARG A 97 12.05 8.10 -6.32
CA ARG A 97 11.62 6.69 -6.41
C ARG A 97 10.28 6.52 -7.11
N TYR A 98 9.31 7.39 -6.81
CA TYR A 98 7.91 7.20 -7.16
C TYR A 98 7.33 8.33 -8.02
N GLY A 99 7.89 9.54 -7.96
CA GLY A 99 7.48 10.71 -8.73
C GLY A 99 8.15 10.84 -10.09
N ASN A 100 8.41 9.74 -10.80
CA ASN A 100 9.07 9.73 -12.10
C ASN A 100 10.40 10.54 -12.10
N ARG A 101 11.25 10.31 -11.09
CA ARG A 101 12.51 11.06 -10.87
C ARG A 101 12.30 12.59 -10.80
N GLY A 102 11.28 13.01 -10.08
CA GLY A 102 10.95 14.42 -9.93
C GLY A 102 10.21 15.05 -11.12
N ARG A 103 9.87 14.30 -12.16
CA ARG A 103 9.16 14.79 -13.37
C ARG A 103 7.67 14.52 -13.33
N GLY A 104 7.17 13.85 -12.31
CA GLY A 104 5.78 13.46 -12.16
C GLY A 104 4.94 14.45 -11.36
N VAL A 105 3.95 13.89 -10.66
CA VAL A 105 3.00 14.63 -9.83
C VAL A 105 2.85 13.93 -8.49
N CYS A 106 2.71 14.69 -7.42
CA CYS A 106 2.26 14.21 -6.13
C CYS A 106 0.79 14.61 -5.94
N ILE A 107 -0.06 13.63 -5.67
CA ILE A 107 -1.49 13.81 -5.42
C ILE A 107 -1.73 13.71 -3.92
N ALA A 108 -2.32 14.73 -3.31
CA ALA A 108 -2.66 14.75 -1.90
C ALA A 108 -4.09 14.26 -1.68
N PHE A 109 -4.26 13.20 -0.90
CA PHE A 109 -5.53 12.58 -0.56
C PHE A 109 -5.91 12.87 0.90
N ARG A 110 -7.18 13.14 1.15
CA ARG A 110 -7.71 13.25 2.51
C ARG A 110 -7.82 11.88 3.14
N ARG A 111 -7.03 11.64 4.19
CA ARG A 111 -6.93 10.36 4.88
C ARG A 111 -8.28 9.87 5.40
N GLU A 112 -9.06 10.70 6.09
CA GLU A 112 -10.36 10.34 6.64
C GLU A 112 -11.35 9.82 5.58
N HIS A 113 -11.25 10.33 4.33
CA HIS A 113 -12.06 9.86 3.21
C HIS A 113 -11.56 8.53 2.67
N LEU A 114 -10.24 8.32 2.59
CA LEU A 114 -9.67 7.02 2.24
C LEU A 114 -10.04 5.94 3.28
N GLU A 115 -10.05 6.28 4.58
CA GLU A 115 -10.50 5.38 5.65
C GLU A 115 -11.98 4.98 5.48
N LYS A 116 -12.85 5.92 5.12
CA LYS A 116 -14.28 5.65 4.85
C LYS A 116 -14.51 4.82 3.57
N ILE A 117 -13.63 4.97 2.58
CA ILE A 117 -13.66 4.19 1.33
C ILE A 117 -13.16 2.75 1.57
N ALA A 118 -12.20 2.57 2.46
CA ALA A 118 -11.54 1.31 2.76
C ALA A 118 -12.43 0.40 3.62
N VAL A 119 -13.39 -0.26 2.99
CA VAL A 119 -14.35 -1.19 3.63
C VAL A 119 -14.45 -2.50 2.84
N GLY A 120 -14.91 -3.56 3.50
CA GLY A 120 -15.00 -4.90 2.92
C GLY A 120 -13.60 -5.45 2.61
N ALA A 121 -13.38 -5.84 1.36
CA ALA A 121 -12.09 -6.36 0.90
C ALA A 121 -10.94 -5.34 0.91
N LEU A 122 -11.22 -4.06 1.18
CA LEU A 122 -10.25 -2.98 1.22
C LEU A 122 -9.96 -2.57 2.66
N SER A 123 -8.69 -2.38 2.99
CA SER A 123 -8.25 -1.82 4.27
C SER A 123 -7.16 -0.77 4.06
N LEU A 124 -7.19 0.31 4.84
CA LEU A 124 -6.14 1.31 4.86
C LEU A 124 -5.20 1.01 6.04
N GLN A 125 -3.98 0.60 5.76
CA GLN A 125 -3.04 0.06 6.73
C GLN A 125 -1.76 0.91 6.78
N MET A 126 -1.27 1.18 8.01
CA MET A 126 0.05 1.76 8.19
C MET A 126 1.12 0.69 8.00
N VAL A 127 2.21 1.01 7.31
CA VAL A 127 3.36 0.12 7.17
C VAL A 127 4.20 0.13 8.44
N PHE A 128 4.49 -1.05 8.96
CA PHE A 128 5.33 -1.26 10.13
C PHE A 128 6.77 -1.59 9.72
N TYR A 129 7.71 -0.82 10.25
CA TYR A 129 9.14 -0.94 9.97
C TYR A 129 9.85 -1.52 11.20
N GLN A 130 9.76 -2.83 11.38
CA GLN A 130 10.33 -3.52 12.54
C GLN A 130 11.17 -4.73 12.13
N ASN A 131 12.22 -5.00 12.90
CA ASN A 131 12.99 -6.24 12.79
C ASN A 131 12.62 -7.23 13.90
N ASP A 132 12.15 -6.73 15.05
CA ASP A 132 11.75 -7.54 16.17
C ASP A 132 10.26 -7.87 16.09
N MET A 133 9.94 -9.14 16.16
CA MET A 133 8.58 -9.67 16.12
C MET A 133 8.09 -10.11 17.50
N ALA A 134 8.91 -10.07 18.55
CA ALA A 134 8.55 -10.62 19.87
C ALA A 134 7.26 -10.01 20.44
N GLY A 135 7.01 -8.73 20.20
CA GLY A 135 5.79 -8.03 20.61
C GLY A 135 4.67 -8.00 19.54
N HIS A 136 4.84 -8.67 18.41
CA HIS A 136 3.82 -8.63 17.35
C HIS A 136 2.61 -9.49 17.72
N PRO A 137 1.35 -9.01 17.58
CA PRO A 137 0.15 -9.75 17.98
C PRO A 137 0.04 -11.14 17.39
N MET A 138 0.50 -11.36 16.16
CA MET A 138 0.46 -12.66 15.51
C MET A 138 1.34 -13.70 16.23
N VAL A 139 2.40 -13.30 16.92
CA VAL A 139 3.22 -14.23 17.74
C VAL A 139 2.39 -14.80 18.89
N GLU A 140 1.63 -13.93 19.58
CA GLU A 140 0.71 -14.37 20.64
C GLU A 140 -0.44 -15.25 20.12
N VAL A 141 -0.99 -14.90 18.94
CA VAL A 141 -2.04 -15.72 18.31
C VAL A 141 -1.54 -17.15 18.07
N PHE A 142 -0.40 -17.31 17.39
CA PHE A 142 0.19 -18.64 17.13
C PHE A 142 0.60 -19.36 18.41
N TYR A 143 1.27 -18.67 19.34
CA TYR A 143 1.68 -19.24 20.60
C TYR A 143 0.49 -19.81 21.39
N ASN A 144 -0.59 -19.06 21.51
CA ASN A 144 -1.78 -19.50 22.24
C ASN A 144 -2.51 -20.67 21.55
N LEU A 145 -2.59 -20.68 20.21
CA LEU A 145 -3.11 -21.81 19.45
C LEU A 145 -2.31 -23.08 19.73
N LEU A 146 -1.00 -22.98 19.66
CA LEU A 146 -0.09 -24.10 19.84
C LEU A 146 -0.08 -24.60 21.29
N LYS A 147 -0.08 -23.69 22.26
CA LYS A 147 -0.09 -24.03 23.69
C LYS A 147 -1.33 -24.83 24.10
N ARG A 148 -2.50 -24.55 23.53
CA ARG A 148 -3.74 -25.30 23.79
C ARG A 148 -3.89 -26.57 22.96
N GLY A 149 -2.87 -26.94 22.17
CA GLY A 149 -2.87 -28.18 21.38
C GLY A 149 -3.67 -28.12 20.09
N ALA A 150 -3.85 -26.93 19.50
CA ALA A 150 -4.54 -26.80 18.22
C ALA A 150 -3.91 -27.68 17.14
N ASP A 151 -4.74 -28.30 16.31
CA ASP A 151 -4.31 -29.05 15.15
C ASP A 151 -3.69 -28.12 14.12
N LEU A 152 -2.44 -28.40 13.71
CA LEU A 152 -1.71 -27.60 12.75
C LEU A 152 -2.34 -27.60 11.34
N ALA A 153 -3.10 -28.65 11.01
CA ALA A 153 -3.88 -28.71 9.77
C ALA A 153 -5.31 -28.18 9.94
N GLY A 154 -5.69 -27.76 11.15
CA GLY A 154 -7.03 -27.32 11.50
C GLY A 154 -7.36 -25.91 11.00
N GLU A 155 -8.67 -25.63 10.94
CA GLU A 155 -9.18 -24.35 10.44
C GLU A 155 -8.71 -23.13 11.24
N GLU A 156 -8.49 -23.28 12.56
CA GLU A 156 -8.04 -22.17 13.40
C GLU A 156 -6.62 -21.73 13.04
N VAL A 157 -5.72 -22.71 12.82
CA VAL A 157 -4.35 -22.44 12.41
C VAL A 157 -4.32 -21.88 11.00
N GLN A 158 -5.16 -22.41 10.10
CA GLN A 158 -5.26 -21.87 8.74
C GLN A 158 -5.79 -20.42 8.72
N ARG A 159 -6.76 -20.07 9.55
CA ARG A 159 -7.22 -18.69 9.72
C ARG A 159 -6.10 -17.78 10.23
N ALA A 160 -5.38 -18.18 11.27
CA ALA A 160 -4.23 -17.43 11.78
C ALA A 160 -3.15 -17.25 10.71
N MET A 161 -2.94 -18.25 9.85
CA MET A 161 -1.99 -18.16 8.73
C MET A 161 -2.46 -17.15 7.67
N ASN A 162 -3.75 -17.13 7.36
CA ASN A 162 -4.33 -16.14 6.45
C ASN A 162 -4.20 -14.72 7.01
N ASP A 163 -4.45 -14.52 8.32
CA ASP A 163 -4.28 -13.26 9.00
C ASP A 163 -2.80 -12.81 8.98
N ALA A 164 -1.86 -13.76 9.18
CA ALA A 164 -0.44 -13.47 9.08
C ALA A 164 -0.04 -13.00 7.67
N TRP A 165 -0.56 -13.63 6.63
CA TRP A 165 -0.33 -13.18 5.26
C TRP A 165 -0.95 -11.80 4.98
N ALA A 166 -2.14 -11.52 5.51
CA ALA A 166 -2.75 -10.19 5.41
C ALA A 166 -1.91 -9.11 6.12
N CYS A 167 -1.39 -9.41 7.33
CA CYS A 167 -0.48 -8.51 8.05
C CYS A 167 0.85 -8.29 7.31
N SER A 168 1.34 -9.31 6.59
CA SER A 168 2.63 -9.24 5.89
C SER A 168 2.66 -8.16 4.81
N VAL A 169 1.50 -7.79 4.25
CA VAL A 169 1.36 -6.73 3.24
C VAL A 169 1.73 -5.35 3.79
N SER A 170 1.62 -5.17 5.08
CA SER A 170 1.90 -3.89 5.78
C SER A 170 3.17 -3.94 6.61
N PHE A 171 4.06 -4.87 6.31
CA PHE A 171 5.35 -4.99 6.97
C PHE A 171 6.49 -4.68 5.99
N LYS A 172 7.52 -3.98 6.45
CA LYS A 172 8.66 -3.58 5.63
C LYS A 172 9.95 -3.57 6.44
N HIS A 173 11.07 -3.85 5.77
CA HIS A 173 12.37 -3.78 6.40
C HIS A 173 12.66 -2.35 6.92
N PRO A 174 13.27 -2.17 8.12
CA PRO A 174 13.53 -0.85 8.72
C PRO A 174 14.33 0.12 7.87
N SER A 175 15.14 -0.38 6.93
CA SER A 175 15.88 0.45 5.97
C SER A 175 14.97 1.33 5.09
N PHE A 176 13.68 0.97 4.97
CA PHE A 176 12.69 1.73 4.22
C PHE A 176 11.84 2.66 5.10
N ARG A 177 12.16 2.81 6.38
CA ARG A 177 11.40 3.66 7.33
C ARG A 177 11.23 5.10 6.84
N SER A 178 12.18 5.61 6.05
CA SER A 178 12.09 6.94 5.45
C SER A 178 10.92 7.11 4.48
N GLU A 179 10.30 6.03 4.01
CA GLU A 179 9.14 6.13 3.12
C GLU A 179 7.87 6.52 3.88
N TYR A 180 7.78 6.21 5.17
CA TYR A 180 6.68 6.54 6.07
C TYR A 180 5.32 6.32 5.41
N GLU A 181 5.09 5.05 5.09
CA GLU A 181 4.10 4.63 4.11
C GLU A 181 2.78 4.21 4.77
N MET A 182 1.68 4.46 4.07
CA MET A 182 0.36 3.90 4.30
C MET A 182 -0.15 3.23 3.03
N ARG A 183 -0.80 2.08 3.13
CA ARG A 183 -1.27 1.27 1.98
C ARG A 183 -2.78 1.11 2.00
N LEU A 184 -3.42 1.37 0.87
CA LEU A 184 -4.76 0.88 0.61
C LEU A 184 -4.63 -0.53 0.04
N VAL A 185 -4.93 -1.53 0.85
CA VAL A 185 -4.66 -2.95 0.59
C VAL A 185 -5.92 -3.68 0.19
N VAL A 186 -5.82 -4.52 -0.82
CA VAL A 186 -6.80 -5.58 -1.11
C VAL A 186 -6.32 -6.84 -0.42
N SER A 187 -7.16 -7.40 0.46
CA SER A 187 -6.88 -8.67 1.12
C SER A 187 -6.57 -9.76 0.10
N PRO A 188 -5.49 -10.54 0.27
CA PRO A 188 -5.17 -11.63 -0.65
C PRO A 188 -6.25 -12.73 -0.69
N PHE A 189 -7.11 -12.80 0.35
CA PHE A 189 -8.14 -13.83 0.51
C PHE A 189 -9.55 -13.34 0.16
N GLU A 190 -9.77 -12.02 0.07
CA GLU A 190 -11.08 -11.39 -0.14
C GLU A 190 -11.14 -10.57 -1.44
N LYS A 191 -10.16 -10.75 -2.33
CA LYS A 191 -10.07 -10.00 -3.59
C LYS A 191 -11.29 -10.19 -4.51
N GLU A 192 -11.99 -11.30 -4.37
CA GLU A 192 -13.21 -11.60 -5.11
C GLU A 192 -14.38 -10.72 -4.68
N ASP A 193 -14.40 -10.29 -3.42
CA ASP A 193 -15.41 -9.39 -2.86
C ASP A 193 -15.29 -7.94 -3.38
N LEU A 194 -14.18 -7.59 -4.06
CA LEU A 194 -14.05 -6.31 -4.76
C LEU A 194 -15.07 -6.13 -5.88
N ASN A 195 -15.59 -7.23 -6.42
CA ASN A 195 -16.47 -7.26 -7.59
C ASN A 195 -15.89 -6.49 -8.80
N VAL A 196 -14.55 -6.47 -8.92
CA VAL A 196 -13.81 -5.80 -9.98
C VAL A 196 -12.88 -6.80 -10.66
N GLN A 197 -12.91 -6.86 -11.99
CA GLN A 197 -12.01 -7.72 -12.74
C GLN A 197 -10.58 -7.17 -12.77
N PRO A 198 -9.57 -8.03 -12.64
CA PRO A 198 -8.19 -7.60 -12.78
C PRO A 198 -7.90 -7.14 -14.22
N CYS A 199 -7.07 -6.11 -14.30
CA CYS A 199 -6.54 -5.57 -15.54
C CYS A 199 -5.04 -5.79 -15.65
N TYR A 200 -4.50 -5.61 -16.86
CA TYR A 200 -3.08 -5.76 -17.13
C TYR A 200 -2.51 -4.50 -17.77
N HIS A 201 -1.42 -4.02 -17.23
CA HIS A 201 -0.62 -2.97 -17.83
C HIS A 201 0.58 -3.60 -18.53
N VAL A 202 0.67 -3.41 -19.84
CA VAL A 202 1.77 -3.92 -20.67
C VAL A 202 2.76 -2.76 -20.89
N SER A 203 3.96 -2.89 -20.35
CA SER A 203 5.09 -1.99 -20.62
C SER A 203 6.09 -2.68 -21.56
N LYS A 204 7.13 -1.95 -22.00
CA LYS A 204 8.21 -2.54 -22.81
C LYS A 204 8.98 -3.65 -22.10
N GLU A 205 8.99 -3.63 -20.76
CA GLU A 205 9.81 -4.55 -19.95
C GLU A 205 9.00 -5.70 -19.35
N ARG A 206 7.74 -5.46 -19.00
CA ARG A 206 6.93 -6.45 -18.25
C ARG A 206 5.43 -6.20 -18.33
N ILE A 207 4.65 -7.24 -18.02
CA ILE A 207 3.21 -7.18 -17.81
C ILE A 207 2.95 -7.12 -16.30
N LYS A 208 2.18 -6.13 -15.85
CA LYS A 208 1.77 -5.96 -14.46
C LYS A 208 0.27 -6.19 -14.34
N LYS A 209 -0.14 -7.03 -13.39
CA LYS A 209 -1.54 -7.20 -13.00
C LYS A 209 -1.92 -6.16 -11.94
N TYR A 210 -3.10 -5.57 -12.04
CA TYR A 210 -3.65 -4.63 -11.07
C TYR A 210 -5.18 -4.73 -11.01
N TYR A 211 -5.79 -4.17 -9.97
CA TYR A 211 -7.23 -3.93 -9.90
C TYR A 211 -7.50 -2.43 -10.01
N PRO A 212 -8.38 -1.99 -10.94
CA PRO A 212 -8.79 -0.58 -11.04
C PRO A 212 -9.93 -0.31 -10.05
N LEU A 213 -9.64 0.43 -8.98
CA LEU A 213 -10.67 0.86 -8.04
C LEU A 213 -11.42 2.08 -8.61
N ASP A 214 -12.75 2.01 -8.68
CA ASP A 214 -13.60 3.11 -9.13
C ASP A 214 -13.78 4.13 -8.01
N LEU A 215 -12.93 5.17 -7.99
CA LEU A 215 -12.98 6.24 -7.01
C LEU A 215 -14.29 7.03 -7.06
N LYS A 216 -14.92 7.15 -8.24
CA LYS A 216 -16.19 7.88 -8.39
C LYS A 216 -17.31 7.15 -7.63
N ALA A 217 -17.47 5.86 -7.87
CA ALA A 217 -18.44 5.04 -7.17
C ALA A 217 -18.17 4.99 -5.66
N MET A 218 -16.90 4.87 -5.27
CA MET A 218 -16.49 4.86 -3.86
C MET A 218 -16.77 6.18 -3.15
N CYS A 219 -16.47 7.32 -3.77
CA CYS A 219 -16.79 8.64 -3.24
C CYS A 219 -18.30 8.83 -3.11
N GLN A 220 -19.08 8.45 -4.12
CA GLN A 220 -20.54 8.54 -4.09
C GLN A 220 -21.15 7.74 -2.93
N ARG A 221 -20.62 6.56 -2.64
CA ARG A 221 -21.08 5.72 -1.51
C ARG A 221 -20.95 6.42 -0.16
N ILE A 222 -19.96 7.29 0.02
CA ILE A 222 -19.76 8.06 1.26
C ILE A 222 -20.24 9.51 1.16
N GLY A 223 -20.95 9.87 0.08
CA GLY A 223 -21.59 11.19 -0.11
C GLY A 223 -20.64 12.33 -0.44
N ILE A 224 -19.48 12.07 -1.09
CA ILE A 224 -18.51 13.10 -1.49
C ILE A 224 -18.21 13.07 -2.98
N GLY A 225 -17.58 14.12 -3.50
CA GLY A 225 -16.99 14.17 -4.83
C GLY A 225 -15.50 13.81 -4.83
N LEU A 226 -14.94 13.58 -6.03
CA LEU A 226 -13.50 13.31 -6.19
C LEU A 226 -12.65 14.50 -5.71
N GLU A 227 -13.11 15.73 -5.89
CA GLU A 227 -12.43 16.94 -5.44
C GLU A 227 -12.50 17.19 -3.92
N ASP A 228 -13.29 16.38 -3.19
CA ASP A 228 -13.29 16.37 -1.73
C ASP A 228 -12.28 15.33 -1.22
N LEU A 229 -12.10 14.23 -1.96
CA LEU A 229 -11.10 13.20 -1.67
C LEU A 229 -9.68 13.70 -1.95
N VAL A 230 -9.46 14.36 -3.11
CA VAL A 230 -8.18 14.94 -3.54
C VAL A 230 -8.12 16.41 -3.13
N THR A 231 -7.06 16.79 -2.41
CA THR A 231 -6.96 18.13 -1.82
C THR A 231 -5.92 19.03 -2.47
N GLU A 232 -4.90 18.48 -3.12
CA GLU A 232 -3.80 19.23 -3.73
C GLU A 232 -3.12 18.38 -4.81
N LEU A 233 -2.54 19.06 -5.80
CA LEU A 233 -1.70 18.47 -6.85
C LEU A 233 -0.38 19.24 -6.90
N ILE A 234 0.74 18.55 -6.72
CA ILE A 234 2.08 19.16 -6.73
C ILE A 234 2.83 18.62 -7.94
N ILE A 235 3.23 19.51 -8.84
CA ILE A 235 4.08 19.18 -9.99
C ILE A 235 5.51 19.02 -9.50
N GLY A 236 6.17 17.96 -9.92
CA GLY A 236 7.51 17.60 -9.43
C GLY A 236 8.60 18.61 -9.78
N PRO A 237 9.70 18.62 -9.02
CA PRO A 237 10.73 19.66 -9.07
C PRO A 237 11.56 19.68 -10.37
N ASP A 238 11.63 18.56 -11.10
CA ASP A 238 12.34 18.44 -12.40
C ASP A 238 11.35 18.35 -13.58
N SER A 239 10.07 18.67 -13.35
CA SER A 239 9.04 18.61 -14.38
C SER A 239 9.09 19.84 -15.29
N THR A 240 8.90 19.61 -16.58
CA THR A 240 8.72 20.69 -17.58
C THR A 240 7.24 21.04 -17.79
N GLN A 241 6.31 20.45 -17.01
CA GLN A 241 4.90 20.69 -17.13
C GLN A 241 4.52 22.10 -16.68
N SER A 242 3.85 22.85 -17.56
CA SER A 242 3.27 24.15 -17.21
C SER A 242 2.09 23.99 -16.25
N VAL A 243 2.08 24.80 -15.18
CA VAL A 243 0.94 24.89 -14.25
C VAL A 243 -0.32 25.26 -14.98
N ALA A 244 -0.27 26.29 -15.87
CA ALA A 244 -1.43 26.76 -16.60
C ALA A 244 -2.05 25.66 -17.49
N ILE A 245 -1.24 24.93 -18.25
CA ILE A 245 -1.74 23.82 -19.07
C ILE A 245 -2.35 22.71 -18.21
N PHE A 246 -1.77 22.41 -17.05
CA PHE A 246 -2.33 21.41 -16.16
C PHE A 246 -3.65 21.87 -15.53
N GLN A 247 -3.76 23.15 -15.17
CA GLN A 247 -5.01 23.75 -14.70
C GLN A 247 -6.11 23.74 -15.78
N ASP A 248 -5.79 24.06 -17.03
CA ASP A 248 -6.72 24.00 -18.14
C ASP A 248 -7.21 22.57 -18.38
N TYR A 249 -6.28 21.59 -18.38
CA TYR A 249 -6.63 20.16 -18.44
C TYR A 249 -7.65 19.77 -17.36
N LEU A 250 -7.46 20.22 -16.12
CA LEU A 250 -8.37 19.91 -15.01
C LEU A 250 -9.75 20.55 -15.22
N ARG A 251 -9.80 21.81 -15.66
CA ARG A 251 -11.05 22.53 -15.95
C ARG A 251 -11.83 21.87 -17.08
N ASP A 252 -11.16 21.47 -18.15
CA ASP A 252 -11.77 20.78 -19.29
C ASP A 252 -12.41 19.44 -18.89
N HIS A 253 -11.97 18.85 -17.78
CA HIS A 253 -12.53 17.62 -17.22
C HIS A 253 -13.45 17.85 -16.01
N GLY A 254 -13.87 19.10 -15.74
CA GLY A 254 -14.82 19.44 -14.69
C GLY A 254 -14.24 19.45 -13.27
N LEU A 255 -12.91 19.45 -13.13
CA LEU A 255 -12.19 19.44 -11.85
C LEU A 255 -11.74 20.87 -11.48
N ASN A 256 -12.71 21.80 -11.42
CA ASN A 256 -12.43 23.23 -11.29
C ASN A 256 -11.76 23.58 -9.95
N ARG A 257 -12.21 22.96 -8.86
CA ARG A 257 -11.62 23.20 -7.51
C ARG A 257 -10.20 22.68 -7.41
N LEU A 258 -9.88 21.57 -8.09
CA LEU A 258 -8.52 21.01 -8.12
C LEU A 258 -7.59 21.86 -8.99
N ALA A 259 -8.09 22.47 -10.06
CA ALA A 259 -7.29 23.38 -10.89
C ALA A 259 -6.71 24.54 -10.08
N GLU A 260 -7.44 25.03 -9.08
CA GLU A 260 -6.96 26.10 -8.19
C GLU A 260 -5.97 25.61 -7.11
N ARG A 261 -5.78 24.31 -7.00
CA ARG A 261 -4.93 23.66 -5.99
C ARG A 261 -3.71 22.97 -6.61
N VAL A 262 -3.31 23.41 -7.79
CA VAL A 262 -2.08 22.98 -8.46
C VAL A 262 -0.94 23.88 -8.02
N SER A 263 0.14 23.28 -7.54
CA SER A 263 1.36 23.98 -7.15
C SER A 263 2.59 23.34 -7.78
N LEU A 264 3.72 24.05 -7.77
CA LEU A 264 5.03 23.49 -8.05
C LEU A 264 5.64 22.95 -6.76
N SER A 265 6.50 21.94 -6.88
CA SER A 265 7.31 21.46 -5.78
C SER A 265 8.34 22.52 -5.36
N ASP A 266 8.52 22.66 -4.04
CA ASP A 266 9.59 23.47 -3.45
C ASP A 266 10.88 22.65 -3.20
N CYS A 267 10.85 21.33 -3.48
CA CYS A 267 11.96 20.43 -3.28
C CYS A 267 13.13 20.78 -4.21
N PRO A 268 14.36 21.00 -3.70
CA PRO A 268 15.51 21.37 -4.52
C PRO A 268 16.13 20.21 -5.30
N LEU A 269 15.38 19.13 -5.52
CA LEU A 269 15.84 17.96 -6.25
C LEU A 269 16.14 18.30 -7.70
N ARG A 270 17.40 18.12 -8.09
CA ARG A 270 17.83 18.14 -9.52
C ARG A 270 18.35 16.77 -9.88
N VAL A 271 17.67 16.10 -10.78
CA VAL A 271 18.18 14.83 -11.32
C VAL A 271 19.30 15.16 -12.30
N ARG A 272 20.55 14.80 -11.95
CA ARG A 272 21.65 14.90 -12.91
C ARG A 272 21.39 13.93 -14.06
N VAL A 273 21.40 14.44 -15.27
CA VAL A 273 21.33 13.69 -16.52
C VAL A 273 22.59 12.88 -16.69
#